data_06897c3052f7535b685115a6f1040c0f
#
_entry.id   06897c3052f7535b685115a6f1040c0f
#
_cell.length_a   1.000
_cell.length_b   1.000
_cell.length_c   1.000
_cell.angle_alpha   90.00
_cell.angle_beta   90.00
_cell.angle_gamma   90.00
#
_symmetry.space_group_name_H-M   'P 1'
#
loop_
_entity.id
_entity.type
_entity.pdbx_description
1 polymer ?
#
loop_
_entity_poly.entity_id
_entity_poly.type
_entity_poly.pdbx_seq_one_letter_code
_entity_poly.pdbx_strand_id
1 'polypeptide(L)'
;MPDRLSEEEVENALIELPQWELQGRDIVRLYELKNFAEAMEFVNAVAGLAEAEKHHPDIDIRWNKVRLKLSTHSKGGLTQLDFDLAEKLDAAALG
;
A
#
# COMPACT_ATOMS: atom_id res chain seq x y z
N MET A 1 10.09 -12.69 -10.86
CA MET A 1 8.78 -12.19 -10.36
C MET A 1 8.33 -13.03 -9.18
N PRO A 2 7.94 -12.41 -8.07
CA PRO A 2 7.39 -13.16 -6.94
C PRO A 2 6.10 -13.86 -7.32
N ASP A 3 5.88 -15.01 -6.73
CA ASP A 3 4.64 -15.74 -6.93
C ASP A 3 3.55 -15.18 -6.04
N ARG A 4 2.29 -15.45 -6.42
CA ARG A 4 1.15 -15.08 -5.61
C ARG A 4 1.21 -15.83 -4.27
N LEU A 5 1.00 -15.09 -3.18
CA LEU A 5 1.02 -15.64 -1.84
C LEU A 5 -0.24 -16.44 -1.55
N SER A 6 -0.11 -17.47 -0.71
CA SER A 6 -1.25 -18.24 -0.21
C SER A 6 -2.03 -17.40 0.80
N GLU A 7 -3.25 -17.83 1.12
CA GLU A 7 -4.06 -17.16 2.15
C GLU A 7 -3.32 -17.09 3.49
N GLU A 8 -2.65 -18.18 3.87
CA GLU A 8 -1.89 -18.23 5.13
C GLU A 8 -0.73 -17.25 5.11
N GLU A 9 -0.01 -17.17 3.98
CA GLU A 9 1.10 -16.22 3.84
C GLU A 9 0.62 -14.79 3.92
N VAL A 10 -0.54 -14.49 3.32
CA VAL A 10 -1.15 -13.17 3.39
C VAL A 10 -1.53 -12.82 4.83
N GLU A 11 -2.16 -13.75 5.54
CA GLU A 11 -2.54 -13.52 6.94
C GLU A 11 -1.32 -13.24 7.81
N ASN A 12 -0.25 -14.01 7.62
CA ASN A 12 0.97 -13.81 8.37
C ASN A 12 1.63 -12.47 8.07
N ALA A 13 1.64 -12.07 6.80
CA ALA A 13 2.21 -10.77 6.39
C ALA A 13 1.42 -9.61 6.99
N LEU A 14 0.09 -9.73 7.06
CA LEU A 14 -0.76 -8.68 7.63
C LEU A 14 -0.58 -8.49 9.13
N ILE A 15 -0.08 -9.49 9.85
CA ILE A 15 0.22 -9.34 11.26
C ILE A 15 1.25 -8.22 11.48
N GLU A 16 2.20 -8.09 10.56
CA GLU A 16 3.23 -7.04 10.62
C GLU A 16 2.75 -5.69 10.12
N LEU A 17 1.56 -5.65 9.51
CA LEU A 17 0.97 -4.43 8.93
C LEU A 17 -0.47 -4.27 9.42
N PRO A 18 -0.66 -4.04 10.73
CA PRO A 18 -2.00 -4.09 11.33
C PRO A 18 -2.96 -3.02 10.84
N GLN A 19 -2.47 -1.96 10.19
CA GLN A 19 -3.31 -0.91 9.65
C GLN A 19 -3.84 -1.22 8.25
N TRP A 20 -3.32 -2.27 7.62
CA TRP A 20 -3.78 -2.70 6.31
C TRP A 20 -4.84 -3.77 6.44
N GLU A 21 -5.86 -3.70 5.58
CA GLU A 21 -6.95 -4.68 5.56
C GLU A 21 -6.97 -5.41 4.23
N LEU A 22 -7.28 -6.70 4.30
CA LEU A 22 -7.51 -7.48 3.10
C LEU A 22 -8.92 -7.20 2.58
N GLN A 23 -9.02 -6.80 1.32
CA GLN A 23 -10.29 -6.58 0.64
C GLN A 23 -10.26 -7.31 -0.71
N GLY A 24 -10.88 -8.48 -0.75
CA GLY A 24 -10.83 -9.33 -1.94
C GLY A 24 -9.40 -9.78 -2.21
N ARG A 25 -8.83 -9.33 -3.32
CA ARG A 25 -7.47 -9.68 -3.73
C ARG A 25 -6.48 -8.53 -3.50
N ASP A 26 -6.90 -7.53 -2.72
CA ASP A 26 -6.12 -6.32 -2.48
C ASP A 26 -5.87 -6.15 -1.01
N ILE A 27 -4.83 -5.38 -0.67
CA ILE A 27 -4.70 -4.83 0.68
C ILE A 27 -4.91 -3.32 0.58
N VAL A 28 -5.58 -2.76 1.59
CA VAL A 28 -6.02 -1.38 1.58
C VAL A 28 -5.69 -0.73 2.92
N ARG A 29 -5.22 0.50 2.88
CA ARG A 29 -5.07 1.32 4.07
C ARG A 29 -5.56 2.74 3.80
N LEU A 30 -6.26 3.31 4.77
CA LEU A 30 -6.62 4.73 4.75
C LEU A 30 -5.66 5.48 5.67
N TYR A 31 -5.00 6.50 5.10
CA TYR A 31 -4.14 7.40 5.86
C TYR A 31 -4.87 8.72 6.06
N GLU A 32 -4.85 9.23 7.26
CA GLU A 32 -5.41 10.53 7.56
C GLU A 32 -4.26 11.47 7.93
N LEU A 33 -4.04 12.49 7.10
CA LEU A 33 -2.97 13.45 7.30
C LEU A 33 -3.56 14.69 8.00
N LYS A 34 -2.71 15.66 8.31
CA LYS A 34 -3.13 16.86 9.02
C LYS A 34 -4.05 17.74 8.17
N ASN A 35 -3.73 17.87 6.89
CA ASN A 35 -4.48 18.73 5.96
C ASN A 35 -4.21 18.29 4.53
N PHE A 36 -4.79 19.00 3.56
CA PHE A 36 -4.62 18.63 2.16
C PHE A 36 -3.17 18.76 1.68
N ALA A 37 -2.47 19.81 2.12
CA ALA A 37 -1.08 20.01 1.72
C ALA A 37 -0.20 18.83 2.16
N GLU A 38 -0.36 18.37 3.40
CA GLU A 38 0.38 17.21 3.89
C GLU A 38 -0.05 15.93 3.20
N ALA A 39 -1.33 15.81 2.86
CA ALA A 39 -1.81 14.67 2.08
C ALA A 39 -1.10 14.61 0.74
N MET A 40 -0.94 15.75 0.07
CA MET A 40 -0.27 15.78 -1.23
C MET A 40 1.23 15.53 -1.11
N GLU A 41 1.86 15.98 -0.05
CA GLU A 41 3.27 15.65 0.21
C GLU A 41 3.45 14.14 0.37
N PHE A 42 2.53 13.52 1.10
CA PHE A 42 2.55 12.06 1.26
C PHE A 42 2.34 11.36 -0.08
N VAL A 43 1.37 11.82 -0.86
CA VAL A 43 1.09 11.22 -2.19
C VAL A 43 2.30 11.34 -3.10
N ASN A 44 3.02 12.44 -3.05
CA ASN A 44 4.25 12.58 -3.84
C ASN A 44 5.33 11.59 -3.40
N ALA A 45 5.44 11.34 -2.09
CA ALA A 45 6.35 10.33 -1.58
C ALA A 45 5.92 8.93 -2.03
N VAL A 46 4.62 8.65 -2.02
CA VAL A 46 4.06 7.38 -2.51
C VAL A 46 4.44 7.19 -3.98
N ALA A 47 4.28 8.24 -4.79
CA ALA A 47 4.61 8.17 -6.21
C ALA A 47 6.09 7.82 -6.42
N GLY A 48 6.98 8.44 -5.65
CA GLY A 48 8.41 8.15 -5.75
C GLY A 48 8.73 6.70 -5.41
N LEU A 49 8.14 6.18 -4.35
CA LEU A 49 8.34 4.79 -3.94
C LEU A 49 7.76 3.81 -4.98
N ALA A 50 6.56 4.12 -5.49
CA ALA A 50 5.92 3.27 -6.50
C ALA A 50 6.77 3.18 -7.76
N GLU A 51 7.33 4.31 -8.20
CA GLU A 51 8.21 4.33 -9.36
C GLU A 51 9.51 3.56 -9.12
N ALA A 52 10.09 3.71 -7.93
CA ALA A 52 11.32 3.01 -7.58
C ALA A 52 11.12 1.50 -7.53
N GLU A 53 9.98 1.06 -7.01
CA GLU A 53 9.65 -0.38 -6.88
C GLU A 53 9.01 -0.93 -8.16
N LYS A 54 8.68 -0.08 -9.12
CA LYS A 54 7.97 -0.45 -10.34
C LYS A 54 6.66 -1.19 -10.03
N HIS A 55 5.99 -0.73 -8.99
CA HIS A 55 4.75 -1.34 -8.51
C HIS A 55 3.85 -0.21 -8.00
N HIS A 56 2.67 -0.06 -8.60
CA HIS A 56 1.86 1.13 -8.42
C HIS A 56 0.56 0.84 -7.67
N PRO A 57 0.31 1.53 -6.55
CA PRO A 57 -0.97 1.42 -5.85
C PRO A 57 -2.06 2.22 -6.56
N ASP A 58 -3.31 1.86 -6.29
CA ASP A 58 -4.42 2.77 -6.59
C ASP A 58 -4.45 3.82 -5.48
N ILE A 59 -4.62 5.07 -5.85
CA ILE A 59 -4.58 6.20 -4.91
C ILE A 59 -5.90 6.96 -4.99
N ASP A 60 -6.59 7.09 -3.85
CA ASP A 60 -7.81 7.86 -3.75
C ASP A 60 -7.56 8.96 -2.71
N ILE A 61 -7.70 10.21 -3.12
CA ILE A 61 -7.43 11.37 -2.27
C ILE A 61 -8.75 12.11 -2.00
N ARG A 62 -9.07 12.26 -0.71
CA ARG A 62 -10.25 12.99 -0.27
C ARG A 62 -9.84 13.97 0.82
N TRP A 63 -9.55 15.19 0.43
CA TRP A 63 -9.03 16.26 1.26
C TRP A 63 -7.78 15.79 2.01
N ASN A 64 -7.88 15.47 3.28
CA ASN A 64 -6.72 15.03 4.08
C ASN A 64 -6.60 13.50 4.19
N LYS A 65 -7.46 12.76 3.49
CA LYS A 65 -7.49 11.31 3.57
C LYS A 65 -6.97 10.70 2.28
N VAL A 66 -6.02 9.79 2.41
CA VAL A 66 -5.41 9.11 1.27
C VAL A 66 -5.63 7.61 1.46
N ARG A 67 -6.36 7.01 0.55
CA ARG A 67 -6.61 5.56 0.57
C ARG A 67 -5.73 4.92 -0.49
N LEU A 68 -4.92 3.96 -0.06
CA LEU A 68 -4.02 3.22 -0.95
C LEU A 68 -4.49 1.78 -1.05
N LYS A 69 -4.49 1.24 -2.26
CA LYS A 69 -4.87 -0.13 -2.53
C LYS A 69 -3.76 -0.78 -3.34
N LEU A 70 -3.30 -1.95 -2.89
CA LEU A 70 -2.21 -2.69 -3.52
C LEU A 70 -2.65 -4.09 -3.90
N SER A 71 -2.26 -4.52 -5.09
CA SER A 71 -2.29 -5.91 -5.51
C SER A 71 -1.36 -6.08 -6.70
N THR A 72 -1.01 -7.32 -7.03
CA THR A 72 -0.17 -7.61 -8.19
C THR A 72 -1.06 -8.19 -9.28
N HIS A 73 -1.57 -7.33 -10.15
CA HIS A 73 -2.56 -7.70 -11.15
C HIS A 73 -2.08 -8.82 -12.06
N SER A 74 -0.82 -8.80 -12.46
CA SER A 74 -0.25 -9.83 -13.33
C SER A 74 -0.23 -11.22 -12.71
N LYS A 75 -0.36 -11.30 -11.38
CA LYS A 75 -0.40 -12.57 -10.64
C LYS A 75 -1.81 -12.88 -10.12
N GLY A 76 -2.75 -11.98 -10.34
CA GLY A 76 -4.14 -12.17 -9.90
C GLY A 76 -4.36 -12.08 -8.41
N GLY A 77 -3.48 -11.44 -7.67
CA GLY A 77 -3.59 -11.29 -6.23
C GLY A 77 -2.34 -10.73 -5.60
N LEU A 78 -2.17 -10.98 -4.32
CA LEU A 78 -1.07 -10.41 -3.54
C LEU A 78 0.22 -11.21 -3.71
N THR A 79 1.34 -10.49 -3.76
CA THR A 79 2.68 -11.06 -3.78
C THR A 79 3.52 -10.31 -2.75
N GLN A 80 4.77 -10.74 -2.58
CA GLN A 80 5.68 -10.07 -1.66
C GLN A 80 5.92 -8.61 -2.04
N LEU A 81 5.78 -8.27 -3.33
CA LEU A 81 5.91 -6.87 -3.78
C LEU A 81 4.93 -5.95 -3.08
N ASP A 82 3.69 -6.40 -2.87
CA ASP A 82 2.66 -5.60 -2.23
C ASP A 82 3.02 -5.31 -0.78
N PHE A 83 3.48 -6.32 -0.06
CA PHE A 83 3.81 -6.17 1.35
C PHE A 83 5.10 -5.37 1.55
N ASP A 84 6.09 -5.55 0.69
CA ASP A 84 7.31 -4.75 0.74
C ASP A 84 7.01 -3.28 0.52
N LEU A 85 6.16 -2.97 -0.46
CA LEU A 85 5.79 -1.59 -0.74
C LEU A 85 4.94 -1.02 0.40
N ALA A 86 3.98 -1.79 0.92
CA ALA A 86 3.14 -1.34 2.05
C ALA A 86 4.00 -0.92 3.24
N GLU A 87 5.03 -1.68 3.55
CA GLU A 87 5.97 -1.39 4.62
C GLU A 87 6.68 -0.05 4.40
N LYS A 88 7.15 0.17 3.17
CA LYS A 88 7.81 1.43 2.81
C LYS A 88 6.87 2.62 2.83
N LEU A 89 5.62 2.41 2.40
CA LEU A 89 4.60 3.46 2.44
C LEU A 89 4.28 3.86 3.88
N ASP A 90 4.18 2.89 4.79
CA ASP A 90 3.95 3.17 6.21
C ASP A 90 5.11 3.96 6.79
N ALA A 91 6.34 3.61 6.46
CA ALA A 91 7.52 4.34 6.92
C ALA A 91 7.51 5.79 6.41
N ALA A 92 7.10 6.01 5.16
CA ALA A 92 7.01 7.34 4.58
C ALA A 92 5.95 8.20 5.28
N ALA A 93 4.85 7.58 5.72
CA ALA A 93 3.80 8.29 6.44
C ALA A 93 4.25 8.79 7.82
N LEU A 94 5.20 8.10 8.44
CA LEU A 94 5.75 8.49 9.74
C LEU A 94 6.82 9.58 9.62
N GLY A 95 7.42 9.68 8.46
CA GLY A 95 8.47 10.67 8.19
C GLY A 95 7.89 11.94 7.60
#